data_4c51b766ede20c205a7c9113eddc137d
#
_entry.id   4c51b766ede20c205a7c9113eddc137d
#
_cell.length_a   1.000
_cell.length_b   1.000
_cell.length_c   1.000
_cell.angle_alpha   90.00
_cell.angle_beta   90.00
_cell.angle_gamma   90.00
#
_symmetry.space_group_name_H-M   'P 1'
#
loop_
_entity.id
_entity.type
_entity.pdbx_description
1 polymer ?
#
loop_
_entity_poly.entity_id
_entity_poly.type
_entity_poly.pdbx_seq_one_letter_code
_entity_poly.pdbx_strand_id
1 'polypeptide(L)'
;MENPAAVPVTIGHLMMAQIDDDELPGFKEYIQSRNGVDFISSSMMLSAVDAKLRLEMGAEKMLSEILEPLRDRYDAIIIDTAPTLGALNINALAAADEVIITVNPQLLAMMGLQDFLKTVKKIRARVNDRLSVAGILLTICDARTNLCKVITEQVRDTFEGQIRIFESRTLILLK
;
A
#
# COMPACT_ATOMS: atom_id res chain seq x y z
N MET A 1 -0.09 -18.42 36.18
CA MET A 1 0.20 -16.99 35.87
C MET A 1 0.37 -16.96 34.38
N GLU A 2 -0.65 -16.55 33.62
CA GLU A 2 -0.53 -16.33 32.20
C GLU A 2 0.40 -15.13 31.98
N ASN A 3 1.43 -15.34 31.20
CA ASN A 3 2.36 -14.29 30.78
C ASN A 3 1.52 -13.20 30.08
N PRO A 4 1.57 -11.92 30.49
CA PRO A 4 0.85 -10.90 29.76
C PRO A 4 1.27 -10.97 28.30
N ALA A 5 0.30 -11.13 27.40
CA ALA A 5 0.55 -11.28 25.97
C ALA A 5 1.54 -10.18 25.54
N ALA A 6 2.73 -10.60 25.14
CA ALA A 6 3.75 -9.66 24.66
C ALA A 6 3.13 -8.82 23.54
N VAL A 7 3.28 -7.50 23.62
CA VAL A 7 2.80 -6.61 22.56
C VAL A 7 3.46 -7.08 21.25
N PRO A 8 2.68 -7.46 20.24
CA PRO A 8 3.26 -8.02 19.03
C PRO A 8 4.18 -6.99 18.36
N VAL A 9 5.30 -7.46 17.82
CA VAL A 9 6.17 -6.64 16.99
C VAL A 9 5.38 -6.21 15.75
N THR A 10 5.36 -4.92 15.44
CA THR A 10 4.61 -4.35 14.34
C THR A 10 5.54 -3.96 13.19
N ILE A 11 5.00 -3.68 12.00
CA ILE A 11 5.79 -3.19 10.87
C ILE A 11 6.56 -1.91 11.23
N GLY A 12 6.02 -1.07 12.12
CA GLY A 12 6.72 0.12 12.62
C GLY A 12 8.00 -0.22 13.40
N HIS A 13 7.99 -1.31 14.19
CA HIS A 13 9.20 -1.78 14.89
C HIS A 13 10.24 -2.30 13.90
N LEU A 14 9.82 -3.08 12.89
CA LEU A 14 10.74 -3.62 11.88
C LEU A 14 11.38 -2.50 11.07
N MET A 15 10.60 -1.51 10.63
CA MET A 15 11.13 -0.37 9.89
C MET A 15 12.06 0.50 10.75
N MET A 16 11.77 0.64 12.04
CA MET A 16 12.64 1.38 12.95
C MET A 16 13.97 0.65 13.14
N ALA A 17 13.94 -0.66 13.37
CA ALA A 17 15.13 -1.48 13.48
C ALA A 17 15.99 -1.41 12.18
N GLN A 18 15.34 -1.47 11.01
CA GLN A 18 16.03 -1.34 9.73
C GLN A 18 16.70 0.03 9.55
N ILE A 19 16.05 1.13 10.00
CA ILE A 19 16.61 2.48 9.96
C ILE A 19 17.82 2.61 10.91
N ASP A 20 17.74 1.96 12.07
CA ASP A 20 18.77 2.06 13.10
C ASP A 20 19.90 0.99 12.91
N ASP A 21 19.88 0.23 11.80
CA ASP A 21 20.79 -0.88 11.49
C ASP A 21 20.79 -1.98 12.56
N ASP A 22 19.69 -2.15 13.25
CA ASP A 22 19.50 -3.19 14.26
C ASP A 22 19.09 -4.54 13.62
N GLU A 23 19.40 -5.64 14.29
CA GLU A 23 18.99 -6.98 13.86
C GLU A 23 17.47 -7.13 13.91
N LEU A 24 16.86 -7.61 12.81
CA LEU A 24 15.42 -7.85 12.77
C LEU A 24 15.03 -9.07 13.63
N PRO A 25 13.90 -9.01 14.35
CA PRO A 25 13.39 -10.13 15.14
C PRO A 25 13.02 -11.32 14.24
N GLY A 26 12.91 -12.49 14.86
CA GLY A 26 12.49 -13.70 14.14
C GLY A 26 11.06 -13.64 13.63
N PHE A 27 10.74 -14.33 12.54
CA PHE A 27 9.41 -14.32 11.90
C PHE A 27 8.25 -14.58 12.87
N LYS A 28 8.43 -15.46 13.85
CA LYS A 28 7.40 -15.80 14.85
C LYS A 28 7.03 -14.66 15.78
N GLU A 29 7.83 -13.61 15.86
CA GLU A 29 7.61 -12.48 16.75
C GLU A 29 6.72 -11.42 16.12
N TYR A 30 6.69 -11.32 14.79
CA TYR A 30 5.95 -10.29 14.09
C TYR A 30 4.88 -10.79 13.12
N ILE A 31 4.95 -12.04 12.65
CA ILE A 31 3.87 -12.63 11.84
C ILE A 31 2.79 -13.16 12.76
N GLN A 32 1.60 -12.61 12.61
CA GLN A 32 0.38 -13.00 13.29
C GLN A 32 -0.53 -13.72 12.32
N SER A 33 -1.32 -14.69 12.79
CA SER A 33 -2.28 -15.42 11.95
C SER A 33 -3.69 -15.30 12.50
N ARG A 34 -4.65 -14.99 11.62
CA ARG A 34 -6.07 -14.95 11.97
C ARG A 34 -6.91 -15.40 10.79
N ASN A 35 -7.81 -16.37 11.03
CA ASN A 35 -8.71 -16.92 10.01
C ASN A 35 -8.00 -17.45 8.76
N GLY A 36 -6.80 -18.01 8.92
CA GLY A 36 -6.01 -18.54 7.81
C GLY A 36 -5.27 -17.49 6.98
N VAL A 37 -5.24 -16.25 7.44
CA VAL A 37 -4.47 -15.15 6.83
C VAL A 37 -3.37 -14.74 7.80
N ASP A 38 -2.13 -14.72 7.31
CA ASP A 38 -0.99 -14.17 8.03
C ASP A 38 -0.90 -12.67 7.79
N PHE A 39 -0.51 -11.91 8.82
CA PHE A 39 -0.38 -10.46 8.70
C PHE A 39 0.68 -9.91 9.67
N ILE A 40 1.23 -8.78 9.30
CA ILE A 40 2.06 -7.93 10.16
C ILE A 40 1.22 -6.72 10.54
N SER A 41 0.97 -6.54 11.83
CA SER A 41 0.16 -5.43 12.31
C SER A 41 0.88 -4.09 12.20
N SER A 42 0.12 -3.02 12.07
CA SER A 42 0.63 -1.66 12.14
C SER A 42 0.41 -1.04 13.52
N SER A 43 1.06 0.10 13.78
CA SER A 43 0.89 0.86 15.03
C SER A 43 1.09 2.35 14.77
N MET A 44 0.77 3.18 15.76
CA MET A 44 1.01 4.64 15.71
C MET A 44 2.50 4.99 15.53
N MET A 45 3.41 4.05 15.79
CA MET A 45 4.85 4.21 15.55
C MET A 45 5.17 4.56 14.09
N LEU A 46 4.34 4.17 13.12
CA LEU A 46 4.54 4.52 11.70
C LEU A 46 4.62 6.02 11.46
N SER A 47 4.02 6.86 12.30
CA SER A 47 4.18 8.32 12.20
C SER A 47 5.60 8.78 12.50
N ALA A 48 6.25 8.15 13.49
CA ALA A 48 7.66 8.42 13.80
C ALA A 48 8.60 7.86 12.72
N VAL A 49 8.28 6.68 12.20
CA VAL A 49 8.98 6.08 11.07
C VAL A 49 8.93 6.98 9.84
N ASP A 50 7.74 7.50 9.46
CA ASP A 50 7.60 8.40 8.30
C ASP A 50 8.47 9.67 8.45
N ALA A 51 8.58 10.19 9.67
CA ALA A 51 9.44 11.35 9.94
C ALA A 51 10.95 11.01 9.80
N LYS A 52 11.39 9.86 10.31
CA LYS A 52 12.79 9.40 10.18
C LYS A 52 13.16 9.10 8.72
N LEU A 53 12.31 8.37 7.99
CA LEU A 53 12.53 8.02 6.58
C LEU A 53 12.81 9.23 5.67
N ARG A 54 12.32 10.41 6.02
CA ARG A 54 12.55 11.64 5.25
C ARG A 54 13.98 12.16 5.36
N LEU A 55 14.70 11.74 6.39
CA LEU A 55 16.06 12.19 6.70
C LEU A 55 17.11 11.12 6.37
N GLU A 56 16.66 9.89 6.12
CA GLU A 56 17.54 8.74 5.94
C GLU A 56 17.92 8.52 4.47
N MET A 57 19.18 8.18 4.22
CA MET A 57 19.66 7.84 2.88
C MET A 57 19.25 6.42 2.50
N GLY A 58 18.76 6.23 1.25
CA GLY A 58 18.29 4.92 0.81
C GLY A 58 16.96 4.48 1.45
N ALA A 59 16.29 5.40 2.16
CA ALA A 59 15.07 5.15 2.92
C ALA A 59 13.95 4.48 2.11
N GLU A 60 13.94 4.64 0.80
CA GLU A 60 12.92 4.07 -0.08
C GLU A 60 12.95 2.54 -0.19
N LYS A 61 14.02 1.88 0.24
CA LYS A 61 14.20 0.42 0.14
C LYS A 61 13.96 -0.35 1.44
N MET A 62 13.80 0.33 2.57
CA MET A 62 13.67 -0.29 3.88
C MET A 62 12.58 -1.37 3.94
N LEU A 63 11.39 -1.09 3.45
CA LEU A 63 10.30 -2.08 3.41
C LEU A 63 10.62 -3.24 2.46
N SER A 64 11.23 -2.98 1.32
CA SER A 64 11.63 -4.03 0.37
C SER A 64 12.58 -5.02 1.01
N GLU A 65 13.57 -4.55 1.77
CA GLU A 65 14.55 -5.38 2.47
C GLU A 65 13.90 -6.21 3.58
N ILE A 66 12.96 -5.64 4.34
CA ILE A 66 12.18 -6.36 5.36
C ILE A 66 11.33 -7.46 4.75
N LEU A 67 10.75 -7.24 3.55
CA LEU A 67 9.85 -8.20 2.91
C LEU A 67 10.58 -9.25 2.07
N GLU A 68 11.83 -9.02 1.68
CA GLU A 68 12.60 -9.94 0.82
C GLU A 68 12.63 -11.38 1.33
N PRO A 69 12.89 -11.66 2.63
CA PRO A 69 12.88 -13.02 3.16
C PRO A 69 11.49 -13.67 3.19
N LEU A 70 10.41 -12.91 3.00
CA LEU A 70 9.03 -13.38 3.01
C LEU A 70 8.52 -13.76 1.61
N ARG A 71 9.18 -13.32 0.54
CA ARG A 71 8.74 -13.55 -0.85
C ARG A 71 8.57 -15.03 -1.18
N ASP A 72 9.50 -15.88 -0.75
CA ASP A 72 9.44 -17.31 -1.00
C ASP A 72 8.48 -18.08 -0.07
N ARG A 73 7.85 -17.40 0.89
CA ARG A 73 6.97 -17.99 1.89
C ARG A 73 5.49 -17.85 1.58
N TYR A 74 5.14 -16.88 0.74
CA TYR A 74 3.76 -16.51 0.47
C TYR A 74 3.50 -16.42 -1.03
N ASP A 75 2.35 -16.88 -1.48
CA ASP A 75 1.89 -16.75 -2.86
C ASP A 75 1.64 -15.30 -3.25
N ALA A 76 1.24 -14.47 -2.27
CA ALA A 76 1.05 -13.03 -2.43
C ALA A 76 1.26 -12.29 -1.11
N ILE A 77 1.86 -11.10 -1.18
CA ILE A 77 1.99 -10.15 -0.08
C ILE A 77 1.20 -8.90 -0.44
N ILE A 78 0.19 -8.57 0.36
CA ILE A 78 -0.64 -7.38 0.15
C ILE A 78 -0.19 -6.29 1.11
N ILE A 79 0.19 -5.12 0.57
CA ILE A 79 0.60 -3.95 1.35
C ILE A 79 -0.55 -2.96 1.35
N ASP A 80 -1.22 -2.82 2.50
CA ASP A 80 -2.24 -1.78 2.71
C ASP A 80 -1.57 -0.45 3.09
N THR A 81 -1.96 0.64 2.42
CA THR A 81 -1.31 1.94 2.54
C THR A 81 -2.28 3.06 2.86
N ALA A 82 -1.80 4.10 3.56
CA ALA A 82 -2.57 5.31 3.78
C ALA A 82 -2.74 6.11 2.46
N PRO A 83 -3.80 6.93 2.32
CA PRO A 83 -4.09 7.68 1.10
C PRO A 83 -3.21 8.95 0.95
N THR A 84 -1.97 8.89 1.39
CA THR A 84 -1.00 10.02 1.35
C THR A 84 0.22 9.64 0.54
N LEU A 85 0.83 10.59 -0.18
CA LEU A 85 2.09 10.39 -0.89
C LEU A 85 3.29 10.69 0.02
N GLY A 86 3.37 10.02 1.18
CA GLY A 86 4.46 10.13 2.14
C GLY A 86 5.59 9.12 1.88
N ALA A 87 6.62 9.16 2.73
CA ALA A 87 7.77 8.26 2.65
C ALA A 87 7.38 6.79 2.80
N LEU A 88 6.37 6.47 3.61
CA LEU A 88 5.81 5.12 3.75
C LEU A 88 5.23 4.60 2.44
N ASN A 89 4.50 5.41 1.69
CA ASN A 89 3.93 4.99 0.40
C ASN A 89 5.02 4.83 -0.67
N ILE A 90 6.08 5.63 -0.64
CA ILE A 90 7.23 5.44 -1.49
C ILE A 90 7.87 4.08 -1.20
N ASN A 91 8.05 3.72 0.07
CA ASN A 91 8.53 2.41 0.50
C ASN A 91 7.63 1.26 0.02
N ALA A 92 6.31 1.41 0.14
CA ALA A 92 5.37 0.40 -0.35
C ALA A 92 5.49 0.19 -1.87
N LEU A 93 5.57 1.28 -2.66
CA LEU A 93 5.76 1.21 -4.11
C LEU A 93 7.15 0.66 -4.50
N ALA A 94 8.17 0.94 -3.70
CA ALA A 94 9.52 0.40 -3.90
C ALA A 94 9.58 -1.11 -3.65
N ALA A 95 8.77 -1.63 -2.73
CA ALA A 95 8.71 -3.05 -2.38
C ALA A 95 7.77 -3.87 -3.28
N ALA A 96 6.77 -3.23 -3.92
CA ALA A 96 5.72 -3.91 -4.66
C ALA A 96 6.14 -4.27 -6.10
N ASP A 97 5.59 -5.37 -6.62
CA ASP A 97 5.69 -5.74 -8.03
C ASP A 97 4.53 -5.11 -8.83
N GLU A 98 3.35 -5.01 -8.19
CA GLU A 98 2.15 -4.43 -8.81
C GLU A 98 1.43 -3.49 -7.84
N VAL A 99 0.79 -2.46 -8.40
CA VAL A 99 -0.10 -1.57 -7.64
C VAL A 99 -1.51 -1.59 -8.21
N ILE A 100 -2.49 -1.80 -7.32
CA ILE A 100 -3.91 -1.60 -7.61
C ILE A 100 -4.29 -0.23 -7.06
N ILE A 101 -4.79 0.65 -7.93
CA ILE A 101 -5.15 2.01 -7.56
C ILE A 101 -6.64 2.03 -7.22
N THR A 102 -6.97 2.22 -5.96
CA THR A 102 -8.36 2.37 -5.53
C THR A 102 -8.83 3.81 -5.72
N VAL A 103 -9.95 3.98 -6.39
CA VAL A 103 -10.53 5.30 -6.68
C VAL A 103 -11.97 5.35 -6.18
N ASN A 104 -12.23 6.26 -5.24
CA ASN A 104 -13.58 6.64 -4.91
C ASN A 104 -14.05 7.68 -5.94
N PRO A 105 -15.13 7.44 -6.69
CA PRO A 105 -15.60 8.35 -7.74
C PRO A 105 -16.19 9.64 -7.15
N GLN A 106 -15.31 10.55 -6.75
CA GLN A 106 -15.60 11.91 -6.27
C GLN A 106 -14.95 12.93 -7.20
N LEU A 107 -15.41 14.19 -7.14
CA LEU A 107 -15.00 15.25 -8.07
C LEU A 107 -13.49 15.48 -8.17
N LEU A 108 -12.75 15.30 -7.06
CA LEU A 108 -11.29 15.51 -7.00
C LEU A 108 -10.47 14.25 -7.30
N ALA A 109 -11.12 13.10 -7.50
CA ALA A 109 -10.44 11.81 -7.66
C ALA A 109 -9.52 11.78 -8.89
N MET A 110 -9.90 12.43 -9.98
CA MET A 110 -9.14 12.45 -11.23
C MET A 110 -7.79 13.17 -11.09
N MET A 111 -7.75 14.30 -10.36
CA MET A 111 -6.49 15.02 -10.13
C MET A 111 -5.52 14.20 -9.27
N GLY A 112 -6.02 13.62 -8.19
CA GLY A 112 -5.23 12.75 -7.32
C GLY A 112 -4.69 11.52 -8.06
N LEU A 113 -5.50 10.90 -8.93
CA LEU A 113 -5.10 9.75 -9.73
C LEU A 113 -3.95 10.09 -10.70
N GLN A 114 -4.04 11.22 -11.39
CA GLN A 114 -2.97 11.66 -12.31
C GLN A 114 -1.65 11.91 -11.58
N ASP A 115 -1.69 12.56 -10.41
CA ASP A 115 -0.48 12.84 -9.63
C ASP A 115 0.11 11.58 -9.01
N PHE A 116 -0.73 10.64 -8.60
CA PHE A 116 -0.29 9.33 -8.16
C PHE A 116 0.41 8.57 -9.28
N LEU A 117 -0.15 8.52 -10.50
CA LEU A 117 0.45 7.87 -11.66
C LEU A 117 1.80 8.48 -12.05
N LYS A 118 1.95 9.81 -11.93
CA LYS A 118 3.27 10.47 -12.11
C LYS A 118 4.28 9.97 -11.07
N THR A 119 3.85 9.77 -9.83
CA THR A 119 4.70 9.25 -8.75
C THR A 119 5.09 7.80 -9.04
N VAL A 120 4.16 6.93 -9.40
CA VAL A 120 4.43 5.54 -9.80
C VAL A 120 5.47 5.50 -10.94
N LYS A 121 5.30 6.35 -11.97
CA LYS A 121 6.27 6.44 -13.07
C LYS A 121 7.67 6.85 -12.60
N LYS A 122 7.78 7.77 -11.64
CA LYS A 122 9.08 8.18 -11.08
C LYS A 122 9.73 7.05 -10.27
N ILE A 123 8.95 6.35 -9.45
CA ILE A 123 9.43 5.21 -8.66
C ILE A 123 9.91 4.10 -9.61
N ARG A 124 9.11 3.74 -10.61
CA ARG A 124 9.51 2.75 -11.61
C ARG A 124 10.81 3.10 -12.31
N ALA A 125 11.01 4.35 -12.66
CA ALA A 125 12.19 4.79 -13.40
C ALA A 125 13.47 4.87 -12.56
N ARG A 126 13.36 5.00 -11.23
CA ARG A 126 14.52 5.36 -10.39
C ARG A 126 14.79 4.39 -9.24
N VAL A 127 13.76 3.67 -8.77
CA VAL A 127 13.83 2.90 -7.52
C VAL A 127 13.47 1.44 -7.76
N ASN A 128 12.37 1.16 -8.48
CA ASN A 128 11.83 -0.19 -8.68
C ASN A 128 11.31 -0.35 -10.11
N ASP A 129 12.14 -0.85 -11.00
CA ASP A 129 11.84 -1.03 -12.43
C ASP A 129 10.81 -2.14 -12.71
N ARG A 130 10.60 -3.06 -11.74
CA ARG A 130 9.59 -4.12 -11.81
C ARG A 130 8.16 -3.61 -11.56
N LEU A 131 8.02 -2.46 -10.88
CA LEU A 131 6.71 -1.93 -10.50
C LEU A 131 5.82 -1.71 -11.73
N SER A 132 4.64 -2.32 -11.71
CA SER A 132 3.62 -2.15 -12.73
C SER A 132 2.27 -1.70 -12.14
N VAL A 133 1.40 -1.11 -12.97
CA VAL A 133 0.04 -0.79 -12.56
C VAL A 133 -0.88 -1.93 -13.02
N ALA A 134 -1.36 -2.74 -12.06
CA ALA A 134 -2.30 -3.84 -12.33
C ALA A 134 -3.66 -3.31 -12.82
N GLY A 135 -4.09 -2.16 -12.32
CA GLY A 135 -5.32 -1.51 -12.77
C GLY A 135 -5.90 -0.54 -11.75
N ILE A 136 -7.02 0.07 -12.16
CA ILE A 136 -7.84 0.97 -11.34
C ILE A 136 -9.06 0.20 -10.84
N LEU A 137 -9.29 0.21 -9.53
CA LEU A 137 -10.45 -0.38 -8.87
C LEU A 137 -11.35 0.74 -8.34
N LEU A 138 -12.57 0.83 -8.86
CA LEU A 138 -13.56 1.79 -8.37
C LEU A 138 -14.14 1.30 -7.05
N THR A 139 -14.05 2.11 -6.00
CA THR A 139 -14.50 1.76 -4.64
C THR A 139 -15.59 2.71 -4.17
N ILE A 140 -16.44 2.23 -3.23
CA ILE A 140 -17.48 3.06 -2.60
C ILE A 140 -18.43 3.67 -3.65
N CYS A 141 -18.74 2.92 -4.70
CA CYS A 141 -19.66 3.35 -5.75
C CYS A 141 -21.11 3.17 -5.31
N ASP A 142 -21.89 4.24 -5.25
CA ASP A 142 -23.35 4.14 -5.28
C ASP A 142 -23.84 4.29 -6.73
N ALA A 143 -24.11 3.16 -7.37
CA ALA A 143 -24.54 3.11 -8.77
C ALA A 143 -25.88 3.84 -9.04
N ARG A 144 -26.60 4.24 -7.98
CA ARG A 144 -27.85 5.00 -8.08
C ARG A 144 -27.59 6.49 -8.31
N THR A 145 -26.42 6.98 -7.99
CA THR A 145 -26.08 8.40 -8.11
C THR A 145 -25.55 8.74 -9.50
N ASN A 146 -26.03 9.84 -10.06
CA ASN A 146 -25.53 10.35 -11.34
C ASN A 146 -24.04 10.71 -11.27
N LEU A 147 -23.58 11.21 -10.12
CA LEU A 147 -22.18 11.58 -9.91
C LEU A 147 -21.25 10.35 -10.08
N CYS A 148 -21.60 9.20 -9.46
CA CYS A 148 -20.81 7.98 -9.61
C CYS A 148 -20.73 7.53 -11.08
N LYS A 149 -21.81 7.63 -11.83
CA LYS A 149 -21.85 7.28 -13.26
C LYS A 149 -20.94 8.17 -14.08
N VAL A 150 -21.09 9.50 -13.95
CA VAL A 150 -20.31 10.50 -14.69
C VAL A 150 -18.81 10.34 -14.42
N ILE A 151 -18.41 10.22 -13.15
CA ILE A 151 -16.98 10.06 -12.82
C ILE A 151 -16.45 8.70 -13.28
N THR A 152 -17.26 7.64 -13.19
CA THR A 152 -16.87 6.32 -13.73
C THR A 152 -16.60 6.39 -15.24
N GLU A 153 -17.46 7.07 -15.99
CA GLU A 153 -17.29 7.29 -17.43
C GLU A 153 -16.03 8.13 -17.69
N GLN A 154 -15.82 9.22 -16.97
CA GLN A 154 -14.61 10.04 -17.10
C GLN A 154 -13.32 9.26 -16.84
N VAL A 155 -13.30 8.38 -15.79
CA VAL A 155 -12.14 7.51 -15.54
C VAL A 155 -11.91 6.57 -16.70
N ARG A 156 -12.98 5.97 -17.26
CA ARG A 156 -12.88 5.09 -18.41
C ARG A 156 -12.35 5.84 -19.64
N ASP A 157 -12.98 6.93 -20.00
CA ASP A 157 -12.60 7.72 -21.21
C ASP A 157 -11.15 8.22 -21.11
N THR A 158 -10.67 8.54 -19.90
CA THR A 158 -9.31 9.06 -19.72
C THR A 158 -8.25 7.96 -19.76
N PHE A 159 -8.55 6.77 -19.24
CA PHE A 159 -7.54 5.71 -19.04
C PHE A 159 -7.79 4.45 -19.88
N GLU A 160 -8.91 4.38 -20.64
CA GLU A 160 -9.20 3.24 -21.51
C GLU A 160 -8.08 3.05 -22.54
N GLY A 161 -7.65 1.79 -22.69
CA GLY A 161 -6.51 1.44 -23.56
C GLY A 161 -5.11 1.75 -22.98
N GLN A 162 -5.02 2.47 -21.84
CA GLN A 162 -3.75 2.77 -21.16
C GLN A 162 -3.59 1.96 -19.86
N ILE A 163 -4.64 1.89 -19.05
CA ILE A 163 -4.65 1.20 -17.75
C ILE A 163 -5.93 0.37 -17.67
N ARG A 164 -5.79 -0.87 -17.23
CA ARG A 164 -6.95 -1.74 -16.96
C ARG A 164 -7.85 -1.12 -15.91
N ILE A 165 -9.15 -1.08 -16.16
CA ILE A 165 -10.16 -0.72 -15.17
C ILE A 165 -10.90 -2.00 -14.79
N PHE A 166 -10.85 -2.38 -13.50
CA PHE A 166 -11.51 -3.58 -13.03
C PHE A 166 -13.03 -3.43 -13.14
N GLU A 167 -13.70 -4.49 -13.60
CA GLU A 167 -15.17 -4.53 -13.66
C GLU A 167 -15.79 -4.63 -12.26
N SER A 168 -15.10 -5.31 -11.34
CA SER A 168 -15.47 -5.40 -9.93
C SER A 168 -15.51 -4.02 -9.29
N ARG A 169 -16.50 -3.77 -8.45
CA ARG A 169 -16.66 -2.52 -7.70
C ARG A 169 -17.00 -2.85 -6.26
N THR A 170 -16.45 -2.07 -5.34
CA THR A 170 -16.91 -2.14 -3.94
C THR A 170 -18.12 -1.23 -3.78
N LEU A 171 -19.26 -1.79 -3.38
CA LEU A 171 -20.49 -1.04 -3.16
C LEU A 171 -20.57 -0.54 -1.72
N ILE A 172 -21.22 0.63 -1.51
CA ILE A 172 -21.66 1.03 -0.19
C ILE A 172 -22.90 0.19 0.15
N LEU A 173 -22.80 -0.71 1.10
CA LEU A 173 -23.95 -1.31 1.75
C LEU A 173 -24.41 -0.35 2.85
N LEU A 174 -25.35 0.54 2.52
CA LEU A 174 -26.10 1.28 3.54
C LEU A 174 -27.05 0.29 4.21
N LYS A 175 -26.81 0.00 5.50
CA LYS A 175 -27.80 -0.65 6.37
C LYS A 175 -28.83 0.37 6.81
#